data_2f53aa4ed6b2e74b2b41609eb4f2ff42
#
_entry.id   2f53aa4ed6b2e74b2b41609eb4f2ff42
#
_cell.length_a   1.000
_cell.length_b   1.000
_cell.length_c   1.000
_cell.angle_alpha   90.00
_cell.angle_beta   90.00
_cell.angle_gamma   90.00
#
_symmetry.space_group_name_H-M   'P 1'
#
loop_
_entity.id
_entity.type
_entity.pdbx_description
1 polymer ?
#
loop_
_entity_poly.entity_id
_entity_poly.type
_entity_poly.pdbx_seq_one_letter_code
_entity_poly.pdbx_strand_id
1 'polypeptide(L)'
;MKTSRMVVRGILAIALVAMIPSAFAAKNITVKGSDTIVVMGQKWAEVYMQKHPEAAIQVTGGGSGVGIAALINGTTDIANASRKIKTSEMDKAKAAGYYPEEFKVAMDSLAIVVNAANPIKELSLKQIQGIYMGNINNWNEIGGPNQPILRYCRESSSGTYTFLKEEVLKNKDYAADCQTMPGTSAIANAVSKDPNGIGYGGAAYYIKQPGVKILSVKRDDKSPAINPVKADGTLDYEAAWSGTYPIWRYLYMYTGFKPKGEIKAYLGWIMSPEGQKIVEEIGYVPLPVKK
;
A
#
# COMPACT_ATOMS: atom_id res chain seq x y z
N MET A 1 5.71 55.21 81.48
CA MET A 1 5.22 55.44 80.11
C MET A 1 6.22 54.79 79.14
N LYS A 2 5.89 53.63 78.60
CA LYS A 2 6.70 52.96 77.55
C LYS A 2 5.82 52.76 76.35
N THR A 3 6.10 53.48 75.28
CA THR A 3 5.41 53.39 74.02
C THR A 3 5.96 52.21 73.21
N SER A 4 5.12 51.22 72.92
CA SER A 4 5.41 50.06 72.08
C SER A 4 5.21 50.47 70.63
N ARG A 5 6.27 50.37 69.80
CA ARG A 5 6.17 50.53 68.33
C ARG A 5 5.86 49.15 67.72
N MET A 6 4.70 49.05 67.10
CA MET A 6 4.26 47.87 66.31
C MET A 6 4.84 47.99 64.87
N VAL A 7 5.73 47.08 64.52
CA VAL A 7 6.30 46.96 63.16
C VAL A 7 5.41 46.01 62.37
N VAL A 8 4.67 46.55 61.40
CA VAL A 8 3.88 45.76 60.44
C VAL A 8 4.82 45.30 59.35
N ARG A 9 5.10 44.00 59.30
CA ARG A 9 5.83 43.35 58.19
C ARG A 9 4.81 42.99 57.11
N GLY A 10 4.80 43.74 55.98
CA GLY A 10 4.05 43.37 54.78
C GLY A 10 4.71 42.19 54.09
N ILE A 11 3.98 41.07 53.99
CA ILE A 11 4.38 39.93 53.18
C ILE A 11 3.90 40.18 51.74
N LEU A 12 4.84 40.42 50.84
CA LEU A 12 4.59 40.54 49.42
C LEU A 12 4.50 39.13 48.84
N ALA A 13 3.28 38.62 48.62
CA ALA A 13 3.06 37.35 47.93
C ALA A 13 3.24 37.54 46.41
N ILE A 14 4.35 37.08 45.86
CA ILE A 14 4.57 37.01 44.42
C ILE A 14 3.81 35.77 43.92
N ALA A 15 2.70 36.02 43.26
CA ALA A 15 1.94 34.98 42.54
C ALA A 15 2.73 34.57 41.27
N LEU A 16 3.40 33.44 41.36
CA LEU A 16 4.04 32.79 40.19
C LEU A 16 2.94 32.19 39.32
N VAL A 17 2.51 32.91 38.27
CA VAL A 17 1.60 32.37 37.24
C VAL A 17 2.39 31.33 36.45
N ALA A 18 2.24 30.06 36.78
CA ALA A 18 2.72 28.95 35.98
C ALA A 18 1.94 28.96 34.65
N MET A 19 2.59 29.42 33.56
CA MET A 19 2.11 29.16 32.21
C MET A 19 2.16 27.66 31.98
N ILE A 20 1.01 26.99 32.17
CA ILE A 20 0.82 25.61 31.72
C ILE A 20 0.79 25.71 30.21
N PRO A 21 1.75 25.09 29.49
CA PRO A 21 1.65 25.00 28.04
C PRO A 21 0.35 24.26 27.73
N SER A 22 -0.58 24.92 27.03
CA SER A 22 -1.74 24.24 26.47
C SER A 22 -1.22 23.11 25.59
N ALA A 23 -1.33 21.88 26.10
CA ALA A 23 -1.09 20.69 25.30
C ALA A 23 -2.14 20.75 24.19
N PHE A 24 -1.77 21.18 23.00
CA PHE A 24 -2.58 20.98 21.81
C PHE A 24 -2.82 19.48 21.73
N ALA A 25 -4.07 19.06 21.93
CA ALA A 25 -4.44 17.67 21.75
C ALA A 25 -4.08 17.29 20.31
N ALA A 26 -3.10 16.39 20.17
CA ALA A 26 -2.67 15.89 18.87
C ALA A 26 -3.90 15.38 18.13
N LYS A 27 -4.13 15.89 16.92
CA LYS A 27 -5.26 15.43 16.10
C LYS A 27 -4.89 14.07 15.51
N ASN A 28 -5.46 13.02 16.08
CA ASN A 28 -5.22 11.66 15.60
C ASN A 28 -5.78 11.49 14.20
N ILE A 29 -4.94 11.02 13.27
CA ILE A 29 -5.34 10.58 11.94
C ILE A 29 -5.19 9.07 11.89
N THR A 30 -6.27 8.37 11.61
CA THR A 30 -6.27 6.92 11.42
C THR A 30 -6.27 6.57 9.94
N VAL A 31 -5.32 5.73 9.54
CA VAL A 31 -5.16 5.24 8.17
C VAL A 31 -5.23 3.74 8.18
N LYS A 32 -6.16 3.15 7.42
CA LYS A 32 -6.38 1.70 7.41
C LYS A 32 -6.56 1.16 6.00
N GLY A 33 -6.05 -0.06 5.74
CA GLY A 33 -6.40 -0.74 4.50
C GLY A 33 -5.30 -1.57 3.87
N SER A 34 -4.90 -1.24 2.66
CA SER A 34 -4.03 -2.05 1.80
C SER A 34 -2.69 -2.38 2.42
N ASP A 35 -2.39 -3.69 2.53
CA ASP A 35 -1.06 -4.15 2.95
C ASP A 35 0.02 -3.86 1.91
N THR A 36 -0.36 -3.66 0.65
CA THR A 36 0.56 -3.20 -0.40
C THR A 36 1.17 -1.84 -0.03
N ILE A 37 0.38 -0.94 0.56
CA ILE A 37 0.80 0.44 0.86
C ILE A 37 1.30 0.60 2.31
N VAL A 38 1.05 -0.38 3.18
CA VAL A 38 1.21 -0.19 4.63
C VAL A 38 2.60 0.29 5.02
N VAL A 39 3.66 -0.30 4.48
CA VAL A 39 5.07 0.10 4.80
C VAL A 39 5.35 1.53 4.32
N MET A 40 4.92 1.88 3.12
CA MET A 40 5.04 3.23 2.58
C MET A 40 4.21 4.24 3.39
N GLY A 41 2.99 3.87 3.75
CA GLY A 41 2.11 4.68 4.60
C GLY A 41 2.69 4.94 5.98
N GLN A 42 3.31 3.92 6.60
CA GLN A 42 4.03 4.06 7.87
C GLN A 42 5.24 4.98 7.74
N LYS A 43 5.99 4.89 6.64
CA LYS A 43 7.13 5.79 6.41
C LYS A 43 6.68 7.22 6.18
N TRP A 44 5.61 7.45 5.43
CA TRP A 44 5.02 8.79 5.32
C TRP A 44 4.57 9.34 6.67
N ALA A 45 3.89 8.53 7.49
CA ALA A 45 3.45 8.96 8.82
C ALA A 45 4.64 9.30 9.73
N GLU A 46 5.67 8.45 9.74
CA GLU A 46 6.90 8.69 10.50
C GLU A 46 7.56 10.03 10.15
N VAL A 47 7.84 10.25 8.86
CA VAL A 47 8.54 11.46 8.40
C VAL A 47 7.69 12.71 8.59
N TYR A 48 6.37 12.60 8.35
CA TYR A 48 5.46 13.72 8.57
C TYR A 48 5.39 14.11 10.05
N MET A 49 5.23 13.16 10.97
CA MET A 49 5.18 13.43 12.41
C MET A 49 6.51 13.99 12.98
N GLN A 50 7.66 13.64 12.37
CA GLN A 50 8.94 14.26 12.75
C GLN A 50 8.97 15.77 12.47
N LYS A 51 8.25 16.23 11.44
CA LYS A 51 8.15 17.65 11.05
C LYS A 51 6.95 18.36 11.65
N HIS A 52 5.94 17.61 12.04
CA HIS A 52 4.67 18.05 12.59
C HIS A 52 4.41 17.32 13.93
N PRO A 53 5.10 17.73 15.02
CA PRO A 53 4.99 17.04 16.31
C PRO A 53 3.57 17.10 16.92
N GLU A 54 2.74 18.00 16.44
CA GLU A 54 1.32 18.12 16.78
C GLU A 54 0.43 17.07 16.11
N ALA A 55 0.92 16.38 15.07
CA ALA A 55 0.20 15.34 14.37
C ALA A 55 0.43 13.96 15.02
N ALA A 56 -0.60 13.14 15.11
CA ALA A 56 -0.50 11.74 15.51
C ALA A 56 -1.17 10.88 14.43
N ILE A 57 -0.37 10.09 13.69
CA ILE A 57 -0.85 9.30 12.55
C ILE A 57 -0.63 7.83 12.82
N GLN A 58 -1.70 7.03 12.75
CA GLN A 58 -1.65 5.58 12.89
C GLN A 58 -1.98 4.91 11.57
N VAL A 59 -1.09 4.02 11.11
CA VAL A 59 -1.27 3.30 9.85
C VAL A 59 -1.36 1.80 10.10
N THR A 60 -2.46 1.19 9.67
CA THR A 60 -2.72 -0.26 9.81
C THR A 60 -3.10 -0.90 8.48
N GLY A 61 -2.74 -2.17 8.31
CA GLY A 61 -3.08 -2.99 7.15
C GLY A 61 -4.45 -3.69 7.27
N GLY A 62 -4.57 -4.85 6.64
CA GLY A 62 -5.75 -5.73 6.65
C GLY A 62 -6.49 -5.81 5.33
N GLY A 63 -5.95 -5.20 4.27
CA GLY A 63 -6.51 -5.23 2.92
C GLY A 63 -7.36 -4.02 2.56
N SER A 64 -7.40 -3.68 1.27
CA SER A 64 -8.14 -2.52 0.75
C SER A 64 -9.63 -2.56 1.08
N GLY A 65 -10.25 -3.75 1.05
CA GLY A 65 -11.67 -3.91 1.39
C GLY A 65 -11.96 -3.58 2.85
N VAL A 66 -11.05 -3.95 3.76
CA VAL A 66 -11.17 -3.62 5.20
C VAL A 66 -11.04 -2.12 5.42
N GLY A 67 -10.08 -1.46 4.77
CA GLY A 67 -9.92 0.00 4.86
C GLY A 67 -11.13 0.76 4.33
N ILE A 68 -11.64 0.38 3.15
CA ILE A 68 -12.83 1.00 2.56
C ILE A 68 -14.07 0.78 3.44
N ALA A 69 -14.26 -0.43 3.99
CA ALA A 69 -15.35 -0.69 4.93
C ALA A 69 -15.21 0.15 6.20
N ALA A 70 -14.00 0.30 6.74
CA ALA A 70 -13.75 1.16 7.88
C ALA A 70 -14.08 2.64 7.60
N LEU A 71 -13.78 3.12 6.38
CA LEU A 71 -14.11 4.46 5.93
C LEU A 71 -15.63 4.67 5.86
N ILE A 72 -16.36 3.71 5.26
CA ILE A 72 -17.83 3.73 5.15
C ILE A 72 -18.48 3.71 6.55
N ASN A 73 -17.88 3.02 7.50
CA ASN A 73 -18.38 2.93 8.87
C ASN A 73 -17.90 4.10 9.78
N GLY A 74 -17.13 5.05 9.23
CA GLY A 74 -16.61 6.19 10.00
C GLY A 74 -15.56 5.82 11.06
N THR A 75 -14.90 4.65 10.94
CA THR A 75 -13.90 4.15 11.91
C THR A 75 -12.46 4.34 11.45
N THR A 76 -12.25 5.02 10.32
CA THR A 76 -10.94 5.50 9.87
C THR A 76 -11.12 6.83 9.12
N ASP A 77 -10.10 7.68 9.17
CA ASP A 77 -10.11 8.97 8.47
C ASP A 77 -9.69 8.82 7.01
N ILE A 78 -8.76 7.89 6.76
CA ILE A 78 -8.21 7.62 5.43
C ILE A 78 -8.22 6.11 5.20
N ALA A 79 -8.75 5.68 4.05
CA ALA A 79 -8.63 4.30 3.59
C ALA A 79 -7.51 4.18 2.55
N ASN A 80 -6.52 3.32 2.82
CA ASN A 80 -5.50 2.92 1.84
C ASN A 80 -6.04 1.83 0.93
N ALA A 81 -5.85 1.97 -0.38
CA ALA A 81 -6.31 0.96 -1.33
C ALA A 81 -5.34 0.76 -2.51
N SER A 82 -5.14 -0.49 -2.89
CA SER A 82 -4.36 -0.91 -4.07
C SER A 82 -5.26 -1.32 -5.25
N ARG A 83 -6.47 -0.84 -5.25
CA ARG A 83 -7.48 -0.87 -6.32
C ARG A 83 -8.41 0.34 -6.16
N LYS A 84 -9.15 0.64 -7.20
CA LYS A 84 -10.25 1.61 -7.07
C LYS A 84 -11.32 1.11 -6.09
N ILE A 85 -11.99 2.07 -5.44
CA ILE A 85 -13.24 1.80 -4.73
C ILE A 85 -14.28 1.28 -5.75
N LYS A 86 -14.98 0.21 -5.39
CA LYS A 86 -16.01 -0.38 -6.27
C LYS A 86 -17.28 0.48 -6.27
N THR A 87 -18.06 0.43 -7.35
CA THR A 87 -19.35 1.12 -7.42
C THR A 87 -20.25 0.75 -6.25
N SER A 88 -20.34 -0.54 -5.91
CA SER A 88 -21.15 -1.00 -4.77
C SER A 88 -20.65 -0.51 -3.40
N GLU A 89 -19.34 -0.27 -3.25
CA GLU A 89 -18.76 0.33 -2.04
C GLU A 89 -19.05 1.83 -1.99
N MET A 90 -18.97 2.51 -3.14
CA MET A 90 -19.33 3.92 -3.27
C MET A 90 -20.83 4.15 -2.95
N ASP A 91 -21.71 3.27 -3.44
CA ASP A 91 -23.16 3.37 -3.16
C ASP A 91 -23.46 3.14 -1.67
N LYS A 92 -22.77 2.18 -1.03
CA LYS A 92 -22.85 1.96 0.42
C LYS A 92 -22.34 3.18 1.19
N ALA A 93 -21.25 3.79 0.75
CA ALA A 93 -20.73 5.01 1.39
C ALA A 93 -21.75 6.13 1.32
N LYS A 94 -22.34 6.38 0.15
CA LYS A 94 -23.37 7.41 -0.05
C LYS A 94 -24.60 7.14 0.81
N ALA A 95 -25.07 5.88 0.89
CA ALA A 95 -26.18 5.49 1.74
C ALA A 95 -25.89 5.72 3.24
N ALA A 96 -24.64 5.62 3.66
CA ALA A 96 -24.17 5.93 5.01
C ALA A 96 -23.87 7.43 5.24
N GLY A 97 -24.12 8.28 4.22
CA GLY A 97 -23.90 9.73 4.30
C GLY A 97 -22.45 10.16 4.01
N TYR A 98 -21.60 9.27 3.51
CA TYR A 98 -20.22 9.58 3.12
C TYR A 98 -20.10 9.79 1.61
N TYR A 99 -19.19 10.69 1.21
CA TYR A 99 -18.90 11.01 -0.19
C TYR A 99 -17.38 10.87 -0.43
N PRO A 100 -16.89 9.63 -0.66
CA PRO A 100 -15.47 9.38 -0.73
C PRO A 100 -14.76 10.20 -1.81
N GLU A 101 -13.67 10.87 -1.41
CA GLU A 101 -12.75 11.58 -2.30
C GLU A 101 -11.55 10.68 -2.60
N GLU A 102 -11.17 10.60 -3.88
CA GLU A 102 -10.08 9.74 -4.35
C GLU A 102 -8.78 10.54 -4.51
N PHE A 103 -7.69 10.02 -3.94
CA PHE A 103 -6.34 10.54 -4.12
C PHE A 103 -5.46 9.43 -4.70
N LYS A 104 -4.90 9.65 -5.88
CA LYS A 104 -3.81 8.82 -6.41
C LYS A 104 -2.53 9.27 -5.71
N VAL A 105 -1.87 8.35 -5.00
CA VAL A 105 -0.72 8.72 -4.14
C VAL A 105 0.59 8.11 -4.62
N ALA A 106 0.54 7.07 -5.43
CA ALA A 106 1.70 6.42 -6.05
C ALA A 106 1.22 5.51 -7.18
N MET A 107 2.16 4.90 -7.89
CA MET A 107 1.89 3.79 -8.82
C MET A 107 2.64 2.54 -8.38
N ASP A 108 2.16 1.39 -8.83
CA ASP A 108 2.70 0.08 -8.51
C ASP A 108 2.78 -0.78 -9.77
N SER A 109 3.89 -1.45 -9.97
CA SER A 109 4.01 -2.55 -10.92
C SER A 109 3.72 -3.84 -10.16
N LEU A 110 2.59 -4.48 -10.46
CA LEU A 110 2.26 -5.76 -9.84
C LEU A 110 3.21 -6.84 -10.39
N ALA A 111 4.15 -7.29 -9.58
CA ALA A 111 5.09 -8.33 -9.96
C ALA A 111 4.44 -9.72 -9.85
N ILE A 112 4.78 -10.58 -10.82
CA ILE A 112 4.63 -12.03 -10.73
C ILE A 112 5.98 -12.59 -10.32
N VAL A 113 5.99 -13.43 -9.29
CA VAL A 113 7.22 -13.90 -8.67
C VAL A 113 7.24 -15.41 -8.55
N VAL A 114 8.43 -15.98 -8.70
CA VAL A 114 8.71 -17.40 -8.47
C VAL A 114 9.95 -17.53 -7.58
N ASN A 115 10.20 -18.73 -7.09
CA ASN A 115 11.46 -19.04 -6.42
C ASN A 115 12.66 -18.74 -7.34
N ALA A 116 13.75 -18.25 -6.79
CA ALA A 116 14.95 -17.91 -7.56
C ALA A 116 15.53 -19.11 -8.35
N ALA A 117 15.35 -20.33 -7.85
CA ALA A 117 15.77 -21.57 -8.52
C ALA A 117 14.89 -21.99 -9.70
N ASN A 118 13.67 -21.44 -9.84
CA ASN A 118 12.78 -21.75 -10.96
C ASN A 118 13.39 -21.23 -12.28
N PRO A 119 13.51 -22.03 -13.37
CA PRO A 119 14.14 -21.60 -14.61
C PRO A 119 13.28 -20.63 -15.44
N ILE A 120 11.98 -20.55 -15.21
CA ILE A 120 11.06 -19.65 -15.93
C ILE A 120 11.50 -18.18 -15.75
N LYS A 121 11.55 -17.44 -16.85
CA LYS A 121 12.00 -16.03 -16.86
C LYS A 121 10.85 -15.05 -17.19
N GLU A 122 9.83 -15.53 -17.88
CA GLU A 122 8.72 -14.71 -18.37
C GLU A 122 7.43 -15.49 -18.45
N LEU A 123 6.30 -14.81 -18.36
CA LEU A 123 4.95 -15.36 -18.57
C LEU A 123 4.10 -14.36 -19.36
N SER A 124 3.22 -14.87 -20.23
CA SER A 124 2.14 -14.05 -20.81
C SER A 124 0.98 -13.89 -19.81
N LEU A 125 0.16 -12.85 -19.98
CA LEU A 125 -1.06 -12.69 -19.18
C LEU A 125 -1.97 -13.91 -19.28
N LYS A 126 -2.02 -14.58 -20.44
CA LYS A 126 -2.79 -15.82 -20.65
C LYS A 126 -2.23 -16.97 -19.82
N GLN A 127 -0.90 -17.12 -19.73
CA GLN A 127 -0.28 -18.14 -18.88
C GLN A 127 -0.51 -17.84 -17.39
N ILE A 128 -0.36 -16.58 -16.96
CA ILE A 128 -0.66 -16.17 -15.58
C ILE A 128 -2.13 -16.48 -15.24
N GLN A 129 -3.06 -16.14 -16.14
CA GLN A 129 -4.46 -16.47 -16.00
C GLN A 129 -4.67 -17.99 -15.87
N GLY A 130 -4.09 -18.79 -16.78
CA GLY A 130 -4.19 -20.25 -16.78
C GLY A 130 -3.67 -20.87 -15.49
N ILE A 131 -2.55 -20.38 -14.98
CA ILE A 131 -1.98 -20.82 -13.70
C ILE A 131 -2.95 -20.53 -12.55
N TYR A 132 -3.36 -19.27 -12.38
CA TYR A 132 -4.20 -18.90 -11.22
C TYR A 132 -5.64 -19.39 -11.31
N MET A 133 -6.12 -19.80 -12.47
CA MET A 133 -7.42 -20.49 -12.66
C MET A 133 -7.32 -22.01 -12.53
N GLY A 134 -6.12 -22.59 -12.38
CA GLY A 134 -5.93 -24.04 -12.31
C GLY A 134 -6.02 -24.75 -13.65
N ASN A 135 -5.90 -24.05 -14.77
CA ASN A 135 -5.85 -24.63 -16.13
C ASN A 135 -4.43 -25.06 -16.53
N ILE A 136 -3.41 -24.51 -15.88
CA ILE A 136 -2.00 -24.87 -16.00
C ILE A 136 -1.53 -25.25 -14.61
N ASN A 137 -1.18 -26.52 -14.40
CA ASN A 137 -0.90 -27.08 -13.09
C ASN A 137 0.52 -27.60 -12.91
N ASN A 138 1.26 -27.71 -14.01
CA ASN A 138 2.64 -28.18 -14.01
C ASN A 138 3.53 -27.19 -14.77
N TRP A 139 4.73 -26.93 -14.26
CA TRP A 139 5.66 -26.02 -14.90
C TRP A 139 6.09 -26.49 -16.29
N ASN A 140 6.08 -27.81 -16.59
CA ASN A 140 6.42 -28.33 -17.93
C ASN A 140 5.42 -27.91 -19.02
N GLU A 141 4.19 -27.56 -18.69
CA GLU A 141 3.18 -27.06 -19.63
C GLU A 141 3.57 -25.69 -20.25
N ILE A 142 4.54 -25.02 -19.61
CA ILE A 142 5.02 -23.70 -20.03
C ILE A 142 6.54 -23.64 -20.16
N GLY A 143 7.18 -24.78 -20.40
CA GLY A 143 8.61 -24.88 -20.68
C GLY A 143 9.51 -24.96 -19.45
N GLY A 144 8.96 -25.19 -18.28
CA GLY A 144 9.66 -25.42 -17.03
C GLY A 144 9.93 -26.89 -16.73
N PRO A 145 10.38 -27.20 -15.49
CA PRO A 145 10.60 -28.57 -15.04
C PRO A 145 9.27 -29.33 -14.86
N ASN A 146 9.33 -30.66 -14.89
CA ASN A 146 8.17 -31.49 -14.58
C ASN A 146 7.89 -31.49 -13.08
N GLN A 147 7.30 -30.42 -12.58
CA GLN A 147 6.97 -30.18 -11.18
C GLN A 147 5.61 -29.47 -11.09
N PRO A 148 4.80 -29.76 -10.05
CA PRO A 148 3.52 -29.07 -9.84
C PRO A 148 3.73 -27.59 -9.55
N ILE A 149 2.76 -26.77 -9.94
CA ILE A 149 2.76 -25.34 -9.60
C ILE A 149 2.01 -25.14 -8.27
N LEU A 150 2.70 -24.58 -7.26
CA LEU A 150 2.10 -24.21 -5.99
C LEU A 150 1.77 -22.71 -6.00
N ARG A 151 0.47 -22.40 -5.94
CA ARG A 151 -0.09 -21.04 -6.07
C ARG A 151 -0.22 -20.38 -4.72
N TYR A 152 0.36 -19.20 -4.57
CA TYR A 152 0.18 -18.35 -3.39
C TYR A 152 -0.67 -17.14 -3.76
N CYS A 153 -1.81 -16.99 -3.08
CA CYS A 153 -2.79 -15.92 -3.29
C CYS A 153 -2.90 -15.02 -2.07
N ARG A 154 -3.55 -13.90 -2.25
CA ARG A 154 -3.97 -13.03 -1.17
C ARG A 154 -5.39 -13.37 -0.72
N GLU A 155 -5.73 -12.95 0.48
CA GLU A 155 -7.09 -12.97 1.00
C GLU A 155 -8.04 -12.09 0.17
N SER A 156 -9.34 -12.40 0.17
CA SER A 156 -10.35 -11.69 -0.64
C SER A 156 -10.56 -10.22 -0.27
N SER A 157 -10.18 -9.80 0.94
CA SER A 157 -10.15 -8.40 1.37
C SER A 157 -9.02 -7.60 0.71
N SER A 158 -8.01 -8.28 0.15
CA SER A 158 -6.87 -7.66 -0.51
C SER A 158 -7.27 -6.96 -1.81
N GLY A 159 -6.88 -5.68 -1.95
CA GLY A 159 -7.01 -4.98 -3.23
C GLY A 159 -6.15 -5.59 -4.33
N THR A 160 -5.03 -6.21 -3.98
CA THR A 160 -4.15 -6.90 -4.95
C THR A 160 -4.78 -8.19 -5.46
N TYR A 161 -5.46 -8.95 -4.61
CA TYR A 161 -6.29 -10.09 -5.03
C TYR A 161 -7.37 -9.65 -6.02
N THR A 162 -8.14 -8.62 -5.65
CA THR A 162 -9.20 -8.09 -6.50
C THR A 162 -8.65 -7.57 -7.83
N PHE A 163 -7.56 -6.81 -7.82
CA PHE A 163 -6.94 -6.27 -9.03
C PHE A 163 -6.49 -7.38 -9.99
N LEU A 164 -5.78 -8.41 -9.50
CA LEU A 164 -5.38 -9.53 -10.36
C LEU A 164 -6.60 -10.28 -10.89
N LYS A 165 -7.65 -10.47 -10.07
CA LYS A 165 -8.91 -11.10 -10.49
C LYS A 165 -9.58 -10.34 -11.63
N GLU A 166 -9.68 -9.01 -11.52
CA GLU A 166 -10.33 -8.17 -12.51
C GLU A 166 -9.49 -8.05 -13.79
N GLU A 167 -8.21 -7.68 -13.66
CA GLU A 167 -7.35 -7.34 -14.80
C GLU A 167 -6.82 -8.57 -15.55
N VAL A 168 -6.44 -9.62 -14.82
CA VAL A 168 -5.80 -10.80 -15.42
C VAL A 168 -6.76 -11.95 -15.55
N LEU A 169 -7.50 -12.31 -14.48
CA LEU A 169 -8.42 -13.45 -14.51
C LEU A 169 -9.77 -13.10 -15.16
N LYS A 170 -9.98 -11.85 -15.54
CA LYS A 170 -11.23 -11.38 -16.20
C LYS A 170 -12.48 -11.75 -15.39
N ASN A 171 -12.41 -11.52 -14.07
CA ASN A 171 -13.43 -11.84 -13.07
C ASN A 171 -13.73 -13.34 -12.86
N LYS A 172 -12.91 -14.24 -13.44
CA LYS A 172 -12.99 -15.67 -13.11
C LYS A 172 -12.43 -15.95 -11.74
N ASP A 173 -12.82 -17.07 -11.15
CA ASP A 173 -12.34 -17.45 -9.82
C ASP A 173 -10.92 -18.00 -9.87
N TYR A 174 -10.21 -17.82 -8.77
CA TYR A 174 -8.93 -18.48 -8.55
C TYR A 174 -9.15 -19.99 -8.38
N ALA A 175 -8.13 -20.75 -8.71
CA ALA A 175 -8.10 -22.18 -8.44
C ALA A 175 -8.36 -22.47 -6.94
N ALA A 176 -9.11 -23.52 -6.64
CA ALA A 176 -9.49 -23.85 -5.28
C ALA A 176 -8.29 -24.23 -4.38
N ASP A 177 -7.20 -24.69 -4.98
CA ASP A 177 -5.94 -25.04 -4.32
C ASP A 177 -4.99 -23.85 -4.09
N CYS A 178 -5.42 -22.63 -4.44
CA CYS A 178 -4.61 -21.42 -4.20
C CYS A 178 -4.46 -21.16 -2.70
N GLN A 179 -3.23 -21.21 -2.20
CA GLN A 179 -2.93 -21.03 -0.78
C GLN A 179 -3.04 -19.56 -0.39
N THR A 180 -3.98 -19.23 0.48
CA THR A 180 -4.22 -17.86 0.93
C THR A 180 -3.18 -17.42 1.94
N MET A 181 -2.50 -16.29 1.67
CA MET A 181 -1.46 -15.71 2.50
C MET A 181 -1.89 -14.35 3.07
N PRO A 182 -1.67 -14.11 4.37
CA PRO A 182 -1.97 -12.82 5.00
C PRO A 182 -0.89 -11.79 4.63
N GLY A 183 -1.25 -10.82 3.80
CA GLY A 183 -0.34 -9.73 3.39
C GLY A 183 0.67 -10.12 2.29
N THR A 184 1.31 -9.10 1.71
CA THR A 184 2.27 -9.28 0.59
C THR A 184 3.57 -9.92 1.06
N SER A 185 4.03 -9.59 2.26
CA SER A 185 5.27 -10.14 2.84
C SER A 185 5.20 -11.66 3.05
N ALA A 186 4.01 -12.20 3.39
CA ALA A 186 3.82 -13.62 3.56
C ALA A 186 3.98 -14.38 2.23
N ILE A 187 3.51 -13.81 1.10
CA ILE A 187 3.74 -14.38 -0.24
C ILE A 187 5.24 -14.39 -0.55
N ALA A 188 5.95 -13.29 -0.31
CA ALA A 188 7.38 -13.20 -0.54
C ALA A 188 8.14 -14.31 0.20
N ASN A 189 7.80 -14.51 1.47
CA ASN A 189 8.42 -15.53 2.33
C ASN A 189 8.04 -16.97 1.90
N ALA A 190 6.80 -17.22 1.49
CA ALA A 190 6.37 -18.53 1.00
C ALA A 190 7.10 -18.89 -0.29
N VAL A 191 7.10 -18.02 -1.29
CA VAL A 191 7.76 -18.23 -2.59
C VAL A 191 9.27 -18.42 -2.44
N SER A 192 9.92 -17.68 -1.52
CA SER A 192 11.37 -17.82 -1.31
C SER A 192 11.78 -19.20 -0.80
N LYS A 193 10.88 -19.92 -0.14
CA LYS A 193 11.13 -21.25 0.46
C LYS A 193 10.63 -22.40 -0.38
N ASP A 194 9.81 -22.16 -1.38
CA ASP A 194 9.15 -23.18 -2.19
C ASP A 194 9.63 -23.10 -3.64
N PRO A 195 10.47 -24.06 -4.10
CA PRO A 195 10.97 -24.08 -5.48
C PRO A 195 9.89 -24.14 -6.56
N ASN A 196 8.69 -24.63 -6.21
CA ASN A 196 7.56 -24.77 -7.12
C ASN A 196 6.55 -23.61 -7.01
N GLY A 197 6.82 -22.67 -6.11
CA GLY A 197 5.93 -21.57 -5.76
C GLY A 197 5.84 -20.48 -6.80
N ILE A 198 4.62 -19.98 -7.01
CA ILE A 198 4.33 -18.74 -7.72
C ILE A 198 3.50 -17.82 -6.83
N GLY A 199 3.82 -16.52 -6.87
CA GLY A 199 3.11 -15.49 -6.11
C GLY A 199 2.96 -14.20 -6.90
N TYR A 200 2.28 -13.22 -6.30
CA TYR A 200 2.11 -11.89 -6.87
C TYR A 200 2.00 -10.81 -5.78
N GLY A 201 2.38 -9.59 -6.14
CA GLY A 201 2.28 -8.44 -5.24
C GLY A 201 3.01 -7.22 -5.78
N GLY A 202 3.03 -6.13 -5.05
CA GLY A 202 3.79 -4.95 -5.43
C GLY A 202 5.28 -5.26 -5.56
N ALA A 203 5.89 -4.85 -6.69
CA ALA A 203 7.29 -5.16 -7.00
C ALA A 203 8.25 -4.73 -5.90
N ALA A 204 7.95 -3.62 -5.20
CA ALA A 204 8.73 -3.10 -4.08
C ALA A 204 9.04 -4.14 -2.99
N TYR A 205 8.14 -5.09 -2.76
CA TYR A 205 8.35 -6.16 -1.76
C TYR A 205 9.33 -7.23 -2.19
N TYR A 206 9.60 -7.36 -3.50
CA TYR A 206 10.35 -8.47 -4.05
C TYR A 206 11.74 -8.09 -4.55
N ILE A 207 11.98 -6.82 -4.88
CA ILE A 207 13.26 -6.34 -5.45
C ILE A 207 14.46 -6.73 -4.57
N LYS A 208 14.30 -6.65 -3.25
CA LYS A 208 15.36 -6.96 -2.28
C LYS A 208 15.12 -8.26 -1.53
N GLN A 209 14.13 -9.07 -1.96
CA GLN A 209 13.77 -10.31 -1.26
C GLN A 209 14.68 -11.47 -1.73
N PRO A 210 15.54 -12.00 -0.85
CA PRO A 210 16.36 -13.16 -1.20
C PRO A 210 15.49 -14.38 -1.52
N GLY A 211 15.94 -15.20 -2.48
CA GLY A 211 15.26 -16.43 -2.87
C GLY A 211 14.02 -16.23 -3.74
N VAL A 212 13.71 -15.01 -4.15
CA VAL A 212 12.60 -14.68 -5.04
C VAL A 212 13.12 -14.05 -6.33
N LYS A 213 12.50 -14.42 -7.45
CA LYS A 213 12.75 -13.86 -8.78
C LYS A 213 11.48 -13.24 -9.33
N ILE A 214 11.55 -11.98 -9.78
CA ILE A 214 10.49 -11.28 -10.50
C ILE A 214 10.54 -11.71 -11.97
N LEU A 215 9.40 -12.13 -12.51
CA LEU A 215 9.25 -12.51 -13.91
C LEU A 215 8.93 -11.30 -14.79
N SER A 216 9.43 -11.35 -16.04
CA SER A 216 8.94 -10.47 -17.09
C SER A 216 7.54 -10.89 -17.51
N VAL A 217 6.71 -9.92 -17.89
CA VAL A 217 5.32 -10.17 -18.29
C VAL A 217 5.10 -9.72 -19.74
N LYS A 218 4.50 -10.61 -20.54
CA LYS A 218 4.00 -10.33 -21.89
C LYS A 218 2.52 -10.02 -21.84
N ARG A 219 2.08 -9.02 -22.60
CA ARG A 219 0.65 -8.73 -22.77
C ARG A 219 -0.07 -9.85 -23.50
N ASP A 220 0.60 -10.41 -24.51
CA ASP A 220 0.20 -11.57 -25.31
C ASP A 220 1.44 -12.28 -25.85
N ASP A 221 1.24 -13.34 -26.63
CA ASP A 221 2.34 -14.17 -27.14
C ASP A 221 3.26 -13.44 -28.15
N LYS A 222 2.79 -12.33 -28.76
CA LYS A 222 3.52 -11.53 -29.76
C LYS A 222 4.19 -10.30 -29.16
N SER A 223 3.75 -9.88 -27.96
CA SER A 223 4.30 -8.70 -27.28
C SER A 223 5.67 -8.98 -26.67
N PRO A 224 6.53 -7.96 -26.54
CA PRO A 224 7.77 -8.11 -25.81
C PRO A 224 7.50 -8.40 -24.33
N ALA A 225 8.40 -9.16 -23.72
CA ALA A 225 8.38 -9.39 -22.29
C ALA A 225 8.98 -8.18 -21.57
N ILE A 226 8.20 -7.55 -20.69
CA ILE A 226 8.63 -6.38 -19.92
C ILE A 226 8.87 -6.81 -18.47
N ASN A 227 10.07 -6.56 -17.97
CA ASN A 227 10.39 -6.71 -16.56
C ASN A 227 10.10 -5.37 -15.86
N PRO A 228 9.38 -5.34 -14.74
CA PRO A 228 9.16 -4.10 -14.00
C PRO A 228 10.42 -3.61 -13.28
N VAL A 229 11.50 -4.37 -13.30
CA VAL A 229 12.79 -4.06 -12.66
C VAL A 229 13.88 -4.01 -13.70
N LYS A 230 14.66 -2.93 -13.70
CA LYS A 230 15.82 -2.72 -14.58
C LYS A 230 17.00 -3.61 -14.17
N ALA A 231 18.00 -3.70 -15.02
CA ALA A 231 19.21 -4.49 -14.77
C ALA A 231 20.01 -4.03 -13.54
N ASP A 232 19.89 -2.77 -13.15
CA ASP A 232 20.50 -2.18 -11.93
C ASP A 232 19.73 -2.49 -10.65
N GLY A 233 18.63 -3.25 -10.74
CA GLY A 233 17.78 -3.60 -9.61
C GLY A 233 16.77 -2.52 -9.20
N THR A 234 16.65 -1.42 -9.92
CA THR A 234 15.64 -0.38 -9.67
C THR A 234 14.35 -0.64 -10.46
N LEU A 235 13.22 -0.06 -10.01
CA LEU A 235 11.98 -0.14 -10.77
C LEU A 235 12.07 0.63 -12.08
N ASP A 236 11.45 0.09 -13.12
CA ASP A 236 11.27 0.78 -14.38
C ASP A 236 10.04 1.69 -14.32
N TYR A 237 10.25 2.95 -13.92
CA TYR A 237 9.18 3.93 -13.80
C TYR A 237 8.52 4.23 -15.16
N GLU A 238 9.32 4.30 -16.24
CA GLU A 238 8.79 4.56 -17.58
C GLU A 238 7.85 3.46 -18.05
N ALA A 239 8.17 2.19 -17.74
CA ALA A 239 7.30 1.07 -18.08
C ALA A 239 5.95 1.14 -17.36
N ALA A 240 5.90 1.68 -16.14
CA ALA A 240 4.66 1.91 -15.40
C ALA A 240 3.92 3.16 -15.90
N TRP A 241 4.63 4.29 -16.09
CA TRP A 241 4.01 5.56 -16.52
C TRP A 241 3.42 5.49 -17.93
N SER A 242 4.13 4.84 -18.86
CA SER A 242 3.66 4.65 -20.24
C SER A 242 2.62 3.54 -20.39
N GLY A 243 2.46 2.68 -19.35
CA GLY A 243 1.60 1.50 -19.41
C GLY A 243 2.14 0.37 -20.29
N THR A 244 3.45 0.38 -20.63
CA THR A 244 4.09 -0.73 -21.36
C THR A 244 4.18 -1.98 -20.50
N TYR A 245 4.42 -1.84 -19.18
CA TYR A 245 4.28 -2.96 -18.26
C TYR A 245 2.79 -3.36 -18.14
N PRO A 246 2.40 -4.61 -18.43
CA PRO A 246 0.98 -4.96 -18.61
C PRO A 246 0.11 -4.86 -17.37
N ILE A 247 0.66 -5.04 -16.17
CA ILE A 247 -0.08 -5.11 -14.91
C ILE A 247 0.39 -4.06 -13.90
N TRP A 248 0.37 -2.80 -14.36
CA TRP A 248 0.57 -1.62 -13.51
C TRP A 248 -0.76 -1.10 -12.96
N ARG A 249 -0.71 -0.33 -11.86
CA ARG A 249 -1.89 0.29 -11.24
C ARG A 249 -1.54 1.54 -10.46
N TYR A 250 -2.54 2.39 -10.20
CA TYR A 250 -2.43 3.39 -9.15
C TYR A 250 -2.64 2.77 -7.77
N LEU A 251 -2.01 3.39 -6.78
CA LEU A 251 -2.28 3.22 -5.36
C LEU A 251 -3.06 4.44 -4.88
N TYR A 252 -4.04 4.21 -4.01
CA TYR A 252 -5.03 5.21 -3.65
C TYR A 252 -5.11 5.42 -2.15
N MET A 253 -5.47 6.64 -1.77
CA MET A 253 -6.04 6.98 -0.49
C MET A 253 -7.43 7.56 -0.70
N TYR A 254 -8.37 7.19 0.15
CA TYR A 254 -9.74 7.72 0.13
C TYR A 254 -10.06 8.36 1.46
N THR A 255 -10.71 9.52 1.44
CA THR A 255 -11.33 10.15 2.62
C THR A 255 -12.84 10.11 2.49
N GLY A 256 -13.59 10.10 3.61
CA GLY A 256 -15.05 10.01 3.56
C GLY A 256 -15.73 11.29 3.04
N PHE A 257 -15.01 12.41 3.09
CA PHE A 257 -15.44 13.72 2.62
C PHE A 257 -14.24 14.50 2.08
N LYS A 258 -14.48 15.62 1.41
CA LYS A 258 -13.42 16.55 1.02
C LYS A 258 -12.56 16.92 2.24
N PRO A 259 -11.26 16.58 2.24
CA PRO A 259 -10.41 16.72 3.41
C PRO A 259 -10.21 18.18 3.80
N LYS A 260 -10.13 18.43 5.12
CA LYS A 260 -9.87 19.74 5.73
C LYS A 260 -8.78 19.61 6.77
N GLY A 261 -8.22 20.75 7.20
CA GLY A 261 -7.23 20.79 8.28
C GLY A 261 -6.06 19.84 8.06
N GLU A 262 -5.70 19.09 9.10
CA GLU A 262 -4.52 18.21 9.12
C GLU A 262 -4.56 17.10 8.06
N ILE A 263 -5.73 16.49 7.83
CA ILE A 263 -5.88 15.45 6.78
C ILE A 263 -5.57 16.02 5.40
N LYS A 264 -6.02 17.27 5.11
CA LYS A 264 -5.70 17.94 3.85
C LYS A 264 -4.20 18.24 3.74
N ALA A 265 -3.59 18.71 4.83
CA ALA A 265 -2.16 19.02 4.89
C ALA A 265 -1.32 17.75 4.67
N TYR A 266 -1.64 16.66 5.38
CA TYR A 266 -0.96 15.37 5.25
C TYR A 266 -1.05 14.80 3.83
N LEU A 267 -2.24 14.75 3.23
CA LEU A 267 -2.42 14.28 1.86
C LEU A 267 -1.70 15.19 0.84
N GLY A 268 -1.73 16.50 1.05
CA GLY A 268 -0.99 17.45 0.22
C GLY A 268 0.52 17.23 0.30
N TRP A 269 1.05 16.97 1.48
CA TRP A 269 2.46 16.65 1.68
C TRP A 269 2.85 15.30 1.05
N ILE A 270 2.03 14.25 1.18
CA ILE A 270 2.26 12.96 0.50
C ILE A 270 2.42 13.17 -1.02
N MET A 271 1.60 14.02 -1.63
CA MET A 271 1.63 14.29 -3.06
C MET A 271 2.70 15.34 -3.47
N SER A 272 3.39 15.95 -2.52
CA SER A 272 4.49 16.87 -2.78
C SER A 272 5.76 16.14 -3.24
N PRO A 273 6.76 16.85 -3.80
CA PRO A 273 8.05 16.23 -4.16
C PRO A 273 8.70 15.47 -3.02
N GLU A 274 8.56 15.95 -1.78
CA GLU A 274 9.10 15.29 -0.60
C GLU A 274 8.39 13.97 -0.28
N GLY A 275 7.07 13.97 -0.26
CA GLY A 275 6.30 12.74 -0.07
C GLY A 275 6.51 11.73 -1.20
N GLN A 276 6.69 12.18 -2.43
CA GLN A 276 6.97 11.33 -3.58
C GLN A 276 8.41 10.77 -3.57
N LYS A 277 9.38 11.47 -2.98
CA LYS A 277 10.71 10.92 -2.75
C LYS A 277 10.68 9.67 -1.85
N ILE A 278 9.81 9.66 -0.84
CA ILE A 278 9.61 8.47 0.00
C ILE A 278 9.04 7.30 -0.82
N VAL A 279 8.18 7.56 -1.81
CA VAL A 279 7.69 6.52 -2.73
C VAL A 279 8.85 5.82 -3.43
N GLU A 280 9.82 6.59 -3.95
CA GLU A 280 11.03 6.07 -4.59
C GLU A 280 11.90 5.30 -3.61
N GLU A 281 12.15 5.82 -2.42
CA GLU A 281 12.98 5.21 -1.38
C GLU A 281 12.45 3.85 -0.93
N ILE A 282 11.12 3.71 -0.84
CA ILE A 282 10.46 2.44 -0.50
C ILE A 282 10.42 1.48 -1.70
N GLY A 283 10.68 1.98 -2.93
CA GLY A 283 10.74 1.17 -4.14
C GLY A 283 9.41 1.06 -4.87
N TYR A 284 8.52 2.04 -4.71
CA TYR A 284 7.31 2.20 -5.55
C TYR A 284 7.58 3.22 -6.68
N VAL A 285 6.63 3.30 -7.60
CA VAL A 285 6.70 4.24 -8.72
C VAL A 285 6.05 5.56 -8.29
N PRO A 286 6.77 6.67 -8.27
CA PRO A 286 6.20 7.97 -7.93
C PRO A 286 5.19 8.41 -9.00
N LEU A 287 4.32 9.34 -8.64
CA LEU A 287 3.43 9.94 -9.62
C LEU A 287 4.24 10.72 -10.67
N PRO A 288 3.84 10.66 -11.94
CA PRO A 288 4.54 11.45 -12.98
C PRO A 288 4.42 12.94 -12.65
N VAL A 289 5.54 13.64 -12.72
CA VAL A 289 5.55 15.10 -12.58
C VAL A 289 4.76 15.68 -13.75
N LYS A 290 3.68 16.39 -13.46
CA LYS A 290 2.96 17.14 -14.50
C LYS A 290 3.90 18.22 -15.02
N LYS A 291 4.32 18.08 -16.26
CA LYS A 291 5.03 19.14 -17.00
C LYS A 291 4.07 20.29 -17.32
#